data_ebf01c4fdc46c0caa30be1b53568eb5d
#
_entry.id   ebf01c4fdc46c0caa30be1b53568eb5d
#
_cell.length_a   1.000
_cell.length_b   1.000
_cell.length_c   1.000
_cell.angle_alpha   90.00
_cell.angle_beta   90.00
_cell.angle_gamma   90.00
#
_symmetry.space_group_name_H-M   'P 1'
#
loop_
_entity.id
_entity.type
_entity.pdbx_description
1 polymer ?
#
loop_
_entity_poly.entity_id
_entity_poly.type
_entity_poly.pdbx_seq_one_letter_code
_entity_poly.pdbx_strand_id
1 'polypeptide(L)'
;MQIPKNIYYTKQHLWLQEIGLYDFYVGITDFGQKETGTIDLIELSIKGRLLKKGATWGVVYGINDTFHLIAPFDCEIVEKNRDLHKHTAYVNTAPYKYWFAILTTKIDTASLLTFQDYTQLTQ
;
A
#
# COMPACT_ATOMS: atom_id res chain seq x y z
N MET A 1 -15.66 -5.95 7.38
CA MET A 1 -14.59 -5.42 6.50
C MET A 1 -14.89 -5.78 5.05
N GLN A 2 -14.86 -4.79 4.17
CA GLN A 2 -15.02 -5.02 2.75
C GLN A 2 -13.67 -4.98 2.05
N ILE A 3 -13.37 -6.01 1.27
CA ILE A 3 -12.12 -6.13 0.54
C ILE A 3 -12.45 -6.08 -0.95
N PRO A 4 -11.95 -5.06 -1.69
CA PRO A 4 -12.19 -4.98 -3.14
C PRO A 4 -11.66 -6.22 -3.86
N LYS A 5 -12.39 -6.67 -4.91
CA LYS A 5 -12.12 -7.94 -5.58
C LYS A 5 -11.15 -7.85 -6.75
N ASN A 6 -10.97 -6.65 -7.34
CA ASN A 6 -10.24 -6.49 -8.59
C ASN A 6 -8.86 -5.85 -8.40
N ILE A 7 -8.25 -6.11 -7.25
CA ILE A 7 -6.89 -5.63 -6.93
C ILE A 7 -6.10 -6.79 -6.32
N TYR A 8 -4.79 -6.59 -6.25
CA TYR A 8 -3.87 -7.55 -5.64
C TYR A 8 -3.50 -7.11 -4.23
N TYR A 9 -3.00 -8.04 -3.43
CA TYR A 9 -2.67 -7.81 -2.03
C TYR A 9 -1.31 -8.39 -1.69
N THR A 10 -0.71 -7.88 -0.61
CA THR A 10 0.53 -8.43 -0.06
C THR A 10 0.29 -8.92 1.37
N LYS A 11 1.19 -9.78 1.85
CA LYS A 11 1.15 -10.26 3.24
C LYS A 11 1.39 -9.14 4.25
N GLN A 12 2.02 -8.06 3.82
CA GLN A 12 2.29 -6.90 4.65
C GLN A 12 1.15 -5.87 4.60
N HIS A 13 -0.04 -6.28 4.13
CA HIS A 13 -1.27 -5.48 4.16
C HIS A 13 -1.24 -4.24 3.27
N LEU A 14 -0.64 -4.37 2.10
CA LEU A 14 -0.75 -3.39 1.02
C LEU A 14 -1.70 -3.90 -0.05
N TRP A 15 -2.40 -2.98 -0.70
CA TRP A 15 -3.16 -3.31 -1.91
C TRP A 15 -2.48 -2.68 -3.13
N LEU A 16 -2.62 -3.34 -4.27
CA LEU A 16 -2.05 -2.87 -5.54
C LEU A 16 -3.11 -2.95 -6.62
N GLN A 17 -3.26 -1.86 -7.36
CA GLN A 17 -4.16 -1.80 -8.51
C GLN A 17 -3.34 -1.51 -9.76
N GLU A 18 -3.42 -2.41 -10.74
CA GLU A 18 -2.77 -2.22 -12.03
C GLU A 18 -3.35 -1.00 -12.75
N ILE A 19 -2.48 -0.06 -13.19
CA ILE A 19 -2.89 1.13 -13.94
C ILE A 19 -2.20 1.26 -15.27
N GLY A 20 -1.24 0.39 -15.55
CA GLY A 20 -0.49 0.32 -16.80
C GLY A 20 0.20 -1.02 -16.88
N LEU A 21 1.03 -1.21 -17.89
CA LEU A 21 1.68 -2.50 -18.12
C LEU A 21 2.55 -2.93 -16.92
N TYR A 22 3.23 -1.97 -16.30
CA TYR A 22 4.15 -2.25 -15.19
C TYR A 22 3.89 -1.36 -13.97
N ASP A 23 2.83 -0.56 -13.98
CA ASP A 23 2.59 0.45 -12.97
C ASP A 23 1.40 0.08 -12.08
N PHE A 24 1.53 0.38 -10.79
CA PHE A 24 0.51 0.07 -9.79
C PHE A 24 0.28 1.25 -8.87
N TYR A 25 -0.98 1.57 -8.60
CA TYR A 25 -1.32 2.29 -7.38
C TYR A 25 -1.14 1.36 -6.19
N VAL A 26 -0.57 1.88 -5.11
CA VAL A 26 -0.34 1.10 -3.90
C VAL A 26 -0.84 1.86 -2.68
N GLY A 27 -1.58 1.19 -1.83
CA GLY A 27 -2.08 1.76 -0.59
C GLY A 27 -2.15 0.72 0.52
N ILE A 28 -2.63 1.15 1.69
CA ILE A 28 -2.80 0.28 2.86
C ILE A 28 -4.21 -0.34 2.83
N THR A 29 -4.31 -1.61 3.21
CA THR A 29 -5.61 -2.30 3.29
C THR A 29 -6.41 -1.84 4.50
N ASP A 30 -7.70 -2.18 4.53
CA ASP A 30 -8.55 -1.91 5.69
C ASP A 30 -8.00 -2.59 6.95
N PHE A 31 -7.52 -3.83 6.82
CA PHE A 31 -6.88 -4.52 7.93
C PHE A 31 -5.67 -3.73 8.45
N GLY A 32 -4.80 -3.27 7.55
CA GLY A 32 -3.62 -2.51 7.94
C GLY A 32 -3.95 -1.20 8.65
N GLN A 33 -4.93 -0.44 8.15
CA GLN A 33 -5.29 0.82 8.79
C GLN A 33 -5.97 0.61 10.15
N LYS A 34 -6.67 -0.49 10.35
CA LYS A 34 -7.24 -0.82 11.66
C LYS A 34 -6.16 -1.14 12.68
N GLU A 35 -5.08 -1.79 12.25
CA GLU A 35 -3.94 -2.06 13.12
C GLU A 35 -3.24 -0.78 13.57
N THR A 36 -3.12 0.22 12.70
CA THR A 36 -2.50 1.49 13.07
C THR A 36 -3.40 2.36 13.93
N GLY A 37 -4.72 2.22 13.80
CA GLY A 37 -5.67 3.18 14.36
C GLY A 37 -5.64 4.48 13.57
N THR A 38 -6.12 5.55 14.20
CA THR A 38 -6.13 6.88 13.58
C THR A 38 -4.72 7.26 13.10
N ILE A 39 -4.60 7.59 11.83
CA ILE A 39 -3.31 7.92 11.21
C ILE A 39 -2.99 9.39 11.42
N ASP A 40 -1.82 9.65 12.01
CA ASP A 40 -1.35 11.01 12.28
C ASP A 40 -0.41 11.53 11.20
N LEU A 41 0.45 10.66 10.65
CA LEU A 41 1.49 11.05 9.72
C LEU A 41 1.81 9.90 8.78
N ILE A 42 2.05 10.21 7.52
CA ILE A 42 2.53 9.26 6.51
C ILE A 42 3.81 9.83 5.91
N GLU A 43 4.92 9.13 6.09
CA GLU A 43 6.21 9.49 5.48
C GLU A 43 6.52 8.52 4.35
N LEU A 44 6.82 9.05 3.17
CA LEU A 44 7.14 8.24 1.99
C LEU A 44 8.54 8.57 1.51
N SER A 45 9.22 7.55 0.95
CA SER A 45 10.51 7.73 0.30
C SER A 45 10.37 8.63 -0.93
N ILE A 46 11.48 9.18 -1.40
CA ILE A 46 11.47 10.14 -2.50
C ILE A 46 11.12 9.47 -3.83
N LYS A 47 10.48 10.24 -4.70
CA LYS A 47 10.22 9.86 -6.08
C LYS A 47 11.55 9.50 -6.77
N GLY A 48 11.51 8.44 -7.58
CA GLY A 48 12.68 7.96 -8.31
C GLY A 48 13.54 6.97 -7.55
N ARG A 49 13.25 6.73 -6.27
CA ARG A 49 14.02 5.77 -5.47
C ARG A 49 13.80 4.34 -5.97
N LEU A 50 14.91 3.62 -6.17
CA LEU A 50 14.88 2.20 -6.47
C LEU A 50 14.77 1.41 -5.17
N LEU A 51 13.87 0.43 -5.17
CA LEU A 51 13.56 -0.39 -4.00
C LEU A 51 13.82 -1.85 -4.32
N LYS A 52 14.47 -2.54 -3.39
CA LYS A 52 14.55 -4.00 -3.41
C LYS A 52 13.36 -4.59 -2.67
N LYS A 53 12.90 -5.77 -3.09
CA LYS A 53 11.87 -6.51 -2.38
C LYS A 53 12.21 -6.59 -0.89
N GLY A 54 11.25 -6.25 -0.04
CA GLY A 54 11.42 -6.25 1.41
C GLY A 54 11.92 -4.94 1.99
N ALA A 55 12.33 -3.97 1.18
CA ALA A 55 12.76 -2.67 1.67
C ALA A 55 11.56 -1.84 2.16
N THR A 56 11.79 -1.05 3.19
CA THR A 56 10.80 -0.09 3.66
C THR A 56 10.83 1.14 2.77
N TRP A 57 9.68 1.52 2.20
CA TRP A 57 9.57 2.70 1.34
C TRP A 57 8.67 3.78 1.94
N GLY A 58 8.16 3.55 3.12
CA GLY A 58 7.38 4.54 3.83
C GLY A 58 7.00 4.03 5.20
N VAL A 59 6.50 4.94 6.03
CA VAL A 59 6.06 4.63 7.38
C VAL A 59 4.75 5.37 7.65
N VAL A 60 3.78 4.65 8.19
CA VAL A 60 2.50 5.20 8.64
C VAL A 60 2.52 5.24 10.16
N TYR A 61 2.37 6.42 10.72
CA TYR A 61 2.33 6.61 12.17
C TYR A 61 0.87 6.74 12.61
N GLY A 62 0.40 5.75 13.33
CA GLY A 62 -0.96 5.74 13.86
C GLY A 62 -0.96 5.81 15.38
N ILE A 63 -2.13 6.05 15.93
CA ILE A 63 -2.30 6.20 17.39
C ILE A 63 -2.02 4.88 18.13
N ASN A 64 -2.26 3.73 17.47
CA ASN A 64 -2.06 2.42 18.09
C ASN A 64 -0.71 1.80 17.75
N ASP A 65 -0.23 2.02 16.53
CA ASP A 65 0.98 1.35 16.05
C ASP A 65 1.59 2.10 14.87
N THR A 66 2.87 1.84 14.66
CA THR A 66 3.63 2.30 13.51
C THR A 66 3.66 1.18 12.48
N PHE A 67 3.38 1.50 11.22
CA PHE A 67 3.25 0.53 10.15
C PHE A 67 4.25 0.84 9.04
N HIS A 68 5.11 -0.15 8.72
CA HIS A 68 6.12 0.00 7.67
C HIS A 68 5.57 -0.47 6.33
N LEU A 69 5.73 0.38 5.31
CA LEU A 69 5.33 0.04 3.95
C LEU A 69 6.48 -0.72 3.29
N ILE A 70 6.25 -2.00 3.02
CA ILE A 70 7.28 -2.92 2.55
C ILE A 70 7.13 -3.12 1.04
N ALA A 71 8.23 -2.98 0.30
CA ALA A 71 8.24 -3.20 -1.15
C ALA A 71 7.92 -4.68 -1.43
N PRO A 72 6.86 -4.97 -2.19
CA PRO A 72 6.45 -6.35 -2.46
C PRO A 72 7.33 -7.04 -3.50
N PHE A 73 8.10 -6.27 -4.25
CA PHE A 73 9.01 -6.72 -5.30
C PHE A 73 10.03 -5.61 -5.58
N ASP A 74 11.02 -5.89 -6.40
CA ASP A 74 11.95 -4.87 -6.87
C ASP A 74 11.17 -3.87 -7.74
N CYS A 75 11.25 -2.59 -7.42
CA CYS A 75 10.45 -1.56 -8.06
C CYS A 75 11.08 -0.18 -7.91
N GLU A 76 10.43 0.81 -8.52
CA GLU A 76 10.81 2.21 -8.40
C GLU A 76 9.58 3.03 -8.03
N ILE A 77 9.75 4.03 -7.17
CA ILE A 77 8.68 4.98 -6.85
C ILE A 77 8.58 6.00 -7.99
N VAL A 78 7.48 5.95 -8.73
CA VAL A 78 7.25 6.83 -9.88
C VAL A 78 6.61 8.14 -9.43
N GLU A 79 5.68 8.07 -8.49
CA GLU A 79 4.95 9.25 -8.01
C GLU A 79 4.44 9.01 -6.60
N LYS A 80 4.24 10.09 -5.85
CA LYS A 80 3.64 10.05 -4.51
C LYS A 80 2.33 10.83 -4.54
N ASN A 81 1.35 10.38 -3.76
CA ASN A 81 0.09 11.09 -3.62
C ASN A 81 0.28 12.27 -2.66
N ARG A 82 0.36 13.47 -3.20
CA ARG A 82 0.65 14.68 -2.42
C ARG A 82 -0.48 15.06 -1.47
N ASP A 83 -1.69 14.59 -1.73
CA ASP A 83 -2.85 14.96 -0.90
C ASP A 83 -2.88 14.24 0.44
N LEU A 84 -2.08 13.19 0.62
CA LEU A 84 -2.07 12.42 1.87
C LEU A 84 -1.67 13.24 3.08
N HIS A 85 -0.76 14.20 2.93
CA HIS A 85 -0.30 15.02 4.05
C HIS A 85 -1.43 15.84 4.70
N LYS A 86 -2.42 16.21 3.89
CA LYS A 86 -3.53 17.05 4.34
C LYS A 86 -4.71 16.24 4.84
N HIS A 87 -4.76 14.95 4.50
CA HIS A 87 -5.98 14.16 4.65
C HIS A 87 -5.70 12.74 5.15
N THR A 88 -4.79 12.60 6.13
CA THR A 88 -4.44 11.27 6.66
C THR A 88 -5.66 10.54 7.21
N ALA A 89 -6.60 11.24 7.82
CA ALA A 89 -7.82 10.64 8.36
C ALA A 89 -8.68 9.99 7.28
N TYR A 90 -8.61 10.45 6.04
CA TYR A 90 -9.37 9.85 4.94
C TYR A 90 -8.91 8.44 4.63
N VAL A 91 -7.64 8.13 4.88
CA VAL A 91 -7.12 6.76 4.70
C VAL A 91 -7.83 5.81 5.65
N ASN A 92 -8.10 6.24 6.88
CA ASN A 92 -8.82 5.42 7.85
C ASN A 92 -10.26 5.12 7.40
N THR A 93 -10.93 6.09 6.76
CA THR A 93 -12.33 5.93 6.36
C THR A 93 -12.48 5.26 4.99
N ALA A 94 -11.51 5.46 4.10
CA ALA A 94 -11.58 4.95 2.73
C ALA A 94 -10.20 4.49 2.23
N PRO A 95 -9.62 3.43 2.83
CA PRO A 95 -8.23 3.04 2.52
C PRO A 95 -8.04 2.62 1.07
N TYR A 96 -9.07 2.09 0.41
CA TYR A 96 -8.95 1.64 -0.97
C TYR A 96 -9.16 2.77 -1.99
N LYS A 97 -9.53 3.95 -1.53
CA LYS A 97 -9.65 5.13 -2.38
C LYS A 97 -8.36 5.96 -2.42
N TYR A 98 -7.60 5.96 -1.32
CA TYR A 98 -6.43 6.83 -1.18
C TYR A 98 -5.14 6.03 -1.33
N TRP A 99 -4.63 6.01 -2.58
CA TRP A 99 -3.35 5.39 -2.86
C TRP A 99 -2.21 6.26 -2.30
N PHE A 100 -1.11 5.62 -1.92
CA PHE A 100 0.06 6.28 -1.35
C PHE A 100 1.09 6.66 -2.41
N ALA A 101 1.37 5.75 -3.33
CA ALA A 101 2.38 5.93 -4.34
C ALA A 101 2.04 5.12 -5.59
N ILE A 102 2.69 5.46 -6.68
CA ILE A 102 2.72 4.64 -7.89
C ILE A 102 4.08 3.95 -7.92
N LEU A 103 4.07 2.62 -7.96
CA LEU A 103 5.28 1.81 -8.10
C LEU A 103 5.31 1.22 -9.51
N THR A 104 6.50 1.18 -10.12
CA THR A 104 6.69 0.52 -11.40
C THR A 104 7.62 -0.68 -11.25
N THR A 105 7.29 -1.77 -11.93
CA THR A 105 8.06 -3.01 -11.90
C THR A 105 7.80 -3.82 -13.15
N LYS A 106 8.74 -4.71 -13.49
CA LYS A 106 8.58 -5.65 -14.61
C LYS A 106 8.24 -7.06 -14.13
N ILE A 107 7.82 -7.19 -12.87
CA ILE A 107 7.54 -8.48 -12.25
C ILE A 107 6.13 -8.95 -12.60
N ASP A 108 5.98 -10.26 -12.73
CA ASP A 108 4.69 -10.93 -12.92
C ASP A 108 3.84 -10.79 -11.64
N THR A 109 2.57 -10.44 -11.82
CA THR A 109 1.61 -10.31 -10.72
C THR A 109 1.27 -11.65 -10.05
N ALA A 110 1.70 -12.77 -10.63
CA ALA A 110 1.47 -14.10 -10.05
C ALA A 110 2.06 -14.25 -8.64
N SER A 111 3.05 -13.43 -8.27
CA SER A 111 3.63 -13.42 -6.92
C SER A 111 2.77 -12.68 -5.90
N LEU A 112 1.73 -11.97 -6.33
CA LEU A 112 0.86 -11.20 -5.46
C LEU A 112 -0.36 -12.02 -5.04
N LEU A 113 -0.92 -11.67 -3.89
CA LEU A 113 -2.10 -12.35 -3.38
C LEU A 113 -3.36 -11.91 -4.13
N THR A 114 -4.25 -12.86 -4.38
CA THR A 114 -5.58 -12.58 -4.89
C THR A 114 -6.50 -12.12 -3.76
N PHE A 115 -7.71 -11.71 -4.11
CA PHE A 115 -8.75 -11.40 -3.14
C PHE A 115 -9.00 -12.58 -2.20
N GLN A 116 -9.12 -13.80 -2.75
CA GLN A 116 -9.38 -15.00 -1.95
C GLN A 116 -8.24 -15.30 -0.99
N ASP A 117 -7.00 -15.23 -1.48
CA ASP A 117 -5.82 -15.49 -0.66
C ASP A 117 -5.72 -14.51 0.50
N TYR A 118 -5.95 -13.23 0.24
CA TYR A 118 -5.87 -12.20 1.26
C TYR A 118 -7.01 -12.32 2.28
N THR A 119 -8.21 -12.65 1.81
CA THR A 119 -9.35 -12.85 2.68
C THR A 119 -9.09 -13.96 3.70
N GLN A 120 -8.49 -15.07 3.26
CA GLN A 120 -8.13 -16.15 4.17
C GLN A 120 -7.07 -15.73 5.19
N LEU A 121 -6.12 -14.93 4.77
CA LEU A 121 -5.05 -14.45 5.65
C LEU A 121 -5.58 -13.58 6.78
N THR A 122 -6.63 -12.80 6.52
CA THR A 122 -7.14 -11.78 7.46
C THR A 122 -8.40 -12.20 8.21
N GLN A 123 -8.83 -13.43 8.05
CA GLN A 123 -9.96 -13.97 8.80
C GLN A 123 -9.59 -14.34 10.23
#